data_bbcf3e0c5ed7b5367d5acd2ab7254424
#
_entry.id   bbcf3e0c5ed7b5367d5acd2ab7254424
#
_cell.length_a   1.000
_cell.length_b   1.000
_cell.length_c   1.000
_cell.angle_alpha   90.00
_cell.angle_beta   90.00
_cell.angle_gamma   90.00
#
_symmetry.space_group_name_H-M   'P 1'
#
loop_
_entity.id
_entity.type
_entity.pdbx_description
1 polymer ?
#
loop_
_entity_poly.entity_id
_entity_poly.type
_entity_poly.pdbx_seq_one_letter_code
_entity_poly.pdbx_strand_id
1 'polypeptide(L)'
;APQAKFLSKRVEWIMCNMKNNWHIDPEELAKFCSENKSEPKILILNSPNNPTGTTHNRLEDLASIAKDYNLIVISDEIYAELDFSGTYKSLSHYYPQGTIISGGISKWCGAGGWRLGTMVFPEELNDLRTAIRSVSSETFTSVSAPIQYAAINAYNTSHDRYLWASRESLAIISEFIFEELSSVGIECIKPEGGFYILCDFSKVINKSSSIRTSKDLCKKMLAELNFANLPGSDFGLPDDDLITRMAFVDFDGSAVLKRFSNDKKFEKEEIPMFFPKIYEGIKKLVKWAKEQS
;
A
#
# COMPACT_ATOMS: atom_id res chain seq x y z
N ALA A 1 8.31 -1.27 11.61
CA ALA A 1 9.02 -0.65 12.75
C ALA A 1 8.97 -1.50 14.04
N PRO A 2 7.83 -2.07 14.50
CA PRO A 2 7.77 -2.82 15.77
C PRO A 2 8.80 -3.94 15.87
N GLN A 3 8.99 -4.73 14.83
CA GLN A 3 9.95 -5.85 14.81
C GLN A 3 11.39 -5.38 15.00
N ALA A 4 11.80 -4.30 14.33
CA ALA A 4 13.14 -3.74 14.48
C ALA A 4 13.35 -3.17 15.90
N LYS A 5 12.36 -2.49 16.45
CA LYS A 5 12.38 -1.99 17.84
C LYS A 5 12.46 -3.12 18.84
N PHE A 6 11.71 -4.21 18.61
CA PHE A 6 11.77 -5.42 19.46
C PHE A 6 13.18 -6.03 19.52
N LEU A 7 13.93 -5.95 18.40
CA LEU A 7 15.32 -6.38 18.32
C LEU A 7 16.33 -5.29 18.74
N SER A 8 15.85 -4.25 19.44
CA SER A 8 16.68 -3.12 19.90
C SER A 8 17.43 -2.41 18.77
N LYS A 9 16.85 -2.41 17.55
CA LYS A 9 17.41 -1.69 16.41
C LYS A 9 16.85 -0.27 16.35
N ARG A 10 17.70 0.67 15.95
CA ARG A 10 17.29 2.04 15.65
C ARG A 10 16.37 2.03 14.43
N VAL A 11 15.27 2.78 14.52
CA VAL A 11 14.31 2.97 13.43
C VAL A 11 14.17 4.46 13.21
N GLU A 12 14.45 4.88 11.98
CA GLU A 12 14.27 6.26 11.54
C GLU A 12 13.22 6.31 10.45
N TRP A 13 12.47 7.41 10.44
CA TRP A 13 11.44 7.64 9.45
C TRP A 13 11.88 8.74 8.50
N ILE A 14 11.81 8.46 7.21
CA ILE A 14 11.86 9.51 6.18
C ILE A 14 10.43 9.95 5.97
N MET A 15 10.12 11.16 6.44
CA MET A 15 8.75 11.65 6.45
C MET A 15 8.29 12.01 5.06
N CYS A 16 7.14 11.46 4.69
CA CYS A 16 6.42 11.78 3.45
C CYS A 16 5.18 12.61 3.78
N ASN A 17 4.70 13.38 2.85
CA ASN A 17 3.51 14.20 3.03
C ASN A 17 2.71 14.32 1.71
N MET A 18 1.51 14.87 1.81
CA MET A 18 0.60 15.01 0.67
C MET A 18 1.15 15.91 -0.44
N LYS A 19 1.99 16.93 -0.10
CA LYS A 19 2.54 17.87 -1.10
C LYS A 19 3.49 17.21 -2.10
N ASN A 20 4.15 16.13 -1.69
CA ASN A 20 4.99 15.30 -2.56
C ASN A 20 4.34 13.97 -2.94
N ASN A 21 3.00 13.90 -2.91
CA ASN A 21 2.23 12.69 -3.20
C ASN A 21 2.62 11.49 -2.32
N TRP A 22 3.03 11.73 -1.10
CA TRP A 22 3.53 10.71 -0.16
C TRP A 22 4.77 9.95 -0.66
N HIS A 23 5.50 10.51 -1.63
CA HIS A 23 6.74 9.91 -2.10
C HIS A 23 7.90 10.25 -1.16
N ILE A 24 8.86 9.34 -1.08
CA ILE A 24 10.15 9.63 -0.44
C ILE A 24 10.85 10.69 -1.28
N ASP A 25 11.33 11.74 -0.61
CA ASP A 25 12.20 12.72 -1.24
C ASP A 25 13.63 12.15 -1.27
N PRO A 26 14.22 11.93 -2.47
CA PRO A 26 15.59 11.44 -2.57
C PRO A 26 16.62 12.34 -1.87
N GLU A 27 16.39 13.64 -1.83
CA GLU A 27 17.29 14.58 -1.15
C GLU A 27 17.31 14.38 0.35
N GLU A 28 16.14 14.12 0.97
CA GLU A 28 16.04 13.77 2.39
C GLU A 28 16.72 12.42 2.69
N LEU A 29 16.56 11.43 1.80
CA LEU A 29 17.26 10.15 1.93
C LEU A 29 18.77 10.34 1.86
N ALA A 30 19.27 11.10 0.88
CA ALA A 30 20.70 11.38 0.70
C ALA A 30 21.27 12.12 1.92
N LYS A 31 20.56 13.13 2.43
CA LYS A 31 20.93 13.87 3.63
C LYS A 31 21.06 12.95 4.84
N PHE A 32 20.01 12.15 5.11
CA PHE A 32 20.05 11.17 6.20
C PHE A 32 21.26 10.22 6.09
N CYS A 33 21.52 9.69 4.89
CA CYS A 33 22.65 8.80 4.66
C CYS A 33 24.00 9.49 4.87
N SER A 34 24.13 10.75 4.45
CA SER A 34 25.39 11.53 4.59
C SER A 34 25.74 11.82 6.05
N GLU A 35 24.72 12.05 6.88
CA GLU A 35 24.87 12.31 8.32
C GLU A 35 25.20 11.05 9.14
N ASN A 36 24.89 9.85 8.59
CA ASN A 36 25.01 8.56 9.27
C ASN A 36 25.93 7.58 8.50
N LYS A 37 27.07 8.02 7.95
CA LYS A 37 27.90 7.24 7.02
C LYS A 37 28.45 5.93 7.57
N SER A 38 28.78 5.87 8.86
CA SER A 38 29.49 4.75 9.47
C SER A 38 28.63 3.54 9.83
N GLU A 39 27.31 3.66 9.76
CA GLU A 39 26.39 2.62 10.20
C GLU A 39 25.81 1.84 9.00
N PRO A 40 25.73 0.49 9.06
CA PRO A 40 24.97 -0.29 8.08
C PRO A 40 23.48 0.09 8.13
N LYS A 41 22.85 0.26 6.98
CA LYS A 41 21.47 0.70 6.88
C LYS A 41 20.65 -0.22 6.01
N ILE A 42 19.40 -0.41 6.41
CA ILE A 42 18.39 -1.09 5.61
C ILE A 42 17.28 -0.07 5.33
N LEU A 43 17.06 0.20 4.05
CA LEU A 43 15.88 0.96 3.61
C LEU A 43 14.73 -0.02 3.36
N ILE A 44 13.55 0.25 3.93
CA ILE A 44 12.33 -0.48 3.59
C ILE A 44 11.48 0.46 2.74
N LEU A 45 11.22 0.06 1.50
CA LEU A 45 10.42 0.80 0.53
C LEU A 45 9.22 -0.06 0.13
N ASN A 46 7.99 0.46 0.33
CA ASN A 46 6.78 -0.21 -0.13
C ASN A 46 6.17 0.56 -1.31
N SER A 47 6.06 -0.09 -2.46
CA SER A 47 5.48 0.49 -3.68
C SER A 47 4.81 -0.59 -4.53
N PRO A 48 3.56 -0.39 -5.00
CA PRO A 48 2.58 0.59 -4.55
C PRO A 48 2.39 0.58 -3.04
N ASN A 49 2.13 1.72 -2.44
CA ASN A 49 2.26 1.91 -1.00
C ASN A 49 0.95 1.61 -0.24
N ASN A 50 1.08 0.94 0.88
CA ASN A 50 0.10 0.91 1.95
C ASN A 50 0.62 1.81 3.08
N PRO A 51 0.00 2.95 3.38
CA PRO A 51 -1.44 3.24 3.27
C PRO A 51 -1.89 4.16 2.11
N THR A 52 -1.00 4.69 1.29
CA THR A 52 -1.29 5.84 0.43
C THR A 52 -1.93 5.48 -0.92
N GLY A 53 -1.69 4.26 -1.41
CA GLY A 53 -2.07 3.85 -2.76
C GLY A 53 -1.19 4.44 -3.88
N THR A 54 -0.14 5.18 -3.53
CA THR A 54 0.76 5.81 -4.51
C THR A 54 1.89 4.88 -4.95
N THR A 55 2.37 5.05 -6.17
CA THR A 55 3.49 4.30 -6.73
C THR A 55 4.69 5.24 -6.90
N HIS A 56 5.84 4.89 -6.34
CA HIS A 56 7.03 5.75 -6.40
C HIS A 56 7.51 5.94 -7.84
N ASN A 57 7.64 7.19 -8.26
CA ASN A 57 8.02 7.59 -9.62
C ASN A 57 9.51 7.95 -9.77
N ARG A 58 10.28 8.07 -8.67
CA ARG A 58 11.71 8.40 -8.64
C ARG A 58 12.57 7.23 -8.13
N LEU A 59 12.23 6.00 -8.56
CA LEU A 59 12.96 4.80 -8.13
C LEU A 59 14.43 4.80 -8.56
N GLU A 60 14.74 5.39 -9.72
CA GLU A 60 16.14 5.50 -10.20
C GLU A 60 16.98 6.38 -9.29
N ASP A 61 16.45 7.52 -8.85
CA ASP A 61 17.14 8.42 -7.92
C ASP A 61 17.36 7.73 -6.56
N LEU A 62 16.33 7.07 -6.03
CA LEU A 62 16.44 6.34 -4.78
C LEU A 62 17.45 5.20 -4.87
N ALA A 63 17.49 4.49 -6.00
CA ALA A 63 18.43 3.42 -6.26
C ALA A 63 19.89 3.93 -6.36
N SER A 64 20.11 5.09 -7.00
CA SER A 64 21.43 5.74 -7.06
C SER A 64 21.94 6.05 -5.66
N ILE A 65 21.11 6.68 -4.83
CA ILE A 65 21.47 7.00 -3.45
C ILE A 65 21.72 5.71 -2.65
N ALA A 66 20.86 4.72 -2.79
CA ALA A 66 21.05 3.43 -2.11
C ALA A 66 22.38 2.76 -2.47
N LYS A 67 22.78 2.84 -3.73
CA LYS A 67 24.06 2.33 -4.23
C LYS A 67 25.24 3.13 -3.68
N ASP A 68 25.19 4.47 -3.73
CA ASP A 68 26.27 5.35 -3.29
C ASP A 68 26.56 5.19 -1.78
N TYR A 69 25.54 4.89 -0.99
CA TYR A 69 25.67 4.67 0.45
C TYR A 69 25.63 3.20 0.88
N ASN A 70 25.72 2.26 -0.06
CA ASN A 70 25.69 0.81 0.19
C ASN A 70 24.51 0.37 1.07
N LEU A 71 23.31 0.89 0.81
CA LEU A 71 22.12 0.46 1.52
C LEU A 71 21.71 -0.94 1.07
N ILE A 72 21.24 -1.76 2.00
CA ILE A 72 20.40 -2.90 1.64
C ILE A 72 18.97 -2.39 1.55
N VAL A 73 18.31 -2.60 0.42
CA VAL A 73 16.91 -2.19 0.23
C VAL A 73 16.01 -3.41 0.30
N ILE A 74 15.02 -3.37 1.20
CA ILE A 74 13.89 -4.30 1.16
C ILE A 74 12.77 -3.61 0.38
N SER A 75 12.63 -3.97 -0.88
CA SER A 75 11.55 -3.49 -1.74
C SER A 75 10.31 -4.35 -1.51
N ASP A 76 9.35 -3.81 -0.74
CA ASP A 76 8.09 -4.50 -0.50
C ASP A 76 7.13 -4.23 -1.66
N GLU A 77 7.08 -5.20 -2.57
CA GLU A 77 6.36 -5.16 -3.83
C GLU A 77 5.07 -5.99 -3.79
N ILE A 78 4.52 -6.20 -2.61
CA ILE A 78 3.32 -7.03 -2.42
C ILE A 78 2.11 -6.55 -3.24
N TYR A 79 2.09 -5.28 -3.66
CA TYR A 79 1.06 -4.67 -4.51
C TYR A 79 1.51 -4.43 -5.96
N ALA A 80 2.71 -4.82 -6.36
CA ALA A 80 3.27 -4.53 -7.69
C ALA A 80 2.35 -4.95 -8.85
N GLU A 81 1.77 -6.15 -8.77
CA GLU A 81 0.82 -6.65 -9.76
C GLU A 81 -0.53 -5.90 -9.78
N LEU A 82 -0.79 -5.09 -8.76
CA LEU A 82 -1.96 -4.22 -8.66
C LEU A 82 -1.61 -2.74 -8.90
N ASP A 83 -0.48 -2.44 -9.52
CA ASP A 83 -0.19 -1.14 -10.11
C ASP A 83 -1.12 -0.90 -11.30
N PHE A 84 -1.90 0.19 -11.26
CA PHE A 84 -2.98 0.41 -12.24
C PHE A 84 -2.48 0.66 -13.66
N SER A 85 -1.24 1.13 -13.81
CA SER A 85 -0.63 1.28 -15.14
C SER A 85 -0.33 -0.07 -15.81
N GLY A 86 -0.17 -1.13 -15.02
CA GLY A 86 0.27 -2.44 -15.49
C GLY A 86 1.73 -2.49 -15.95
N THR A 87 2.50 -1.43 -15.69
CA THR A 87 3.90 -1.27 -16.12
C THR A 87 4.87 -1.04 -14.96
N TYR A 88 4.50 -1.53 -13.76
CA TYR A 88 5.32 -1.41 -12.56
C TYR A 88 6.77 -1.83 -12.81
N LYS A 89 7.70 -1.04 -12.29
CA LYS A 89 9.13 -1.36 -12.31
C LYS A 89 9.63 -1.54 -10.88
N SER A 90 10.30 -2.66 -10.64
CA SER A 90 10.97 -2.91 -9.37
C SER A 90 12.19 -2.00 -9.18
N LEU A 91 12.49 -1.63 -7.95
CA LEU A 91 13.74 -0.94 -7.62
C LEU A 91 14.97 -1.80 -7.97
N SER A 92 14.83 -3.13 -7.94
CA SER A 92 15.89 -4.06 -8.36
C SER A 92 16.31 -3.90 -9.82
N HIS A 93 15.49 -3.26 -10.67
CA HIS A 93 15.87 -2.91 -12.04
C HIS A 93 17.04 -1.91 -12.08
N TYR A 94 17.13 -1.02 -11.11
CA TYR A 94 18.14 0.04 -11.03
C TYR A 94 19.27 -0.30 -10.05
N TYR A 95 19.00 -1.07 -8.99
CA TYR A 95 19.99 -1.49 -7.98
C TYR A 95 19.82 -2.98 -7.63
N PRO A 96 20.12 -3.90 -8.57
CA PRO A 96 19.91 -5.33 -8.36
C PRO A 96 20.74 -5.90 -7.20
N GLN A 97 22.00 -5.48 -7.04
CA GLN A 97 22.94 -6.07 -6.09
C GLN A 97 22.59 -5.83 -4.61
N GLY A 98 21.87 -4.75 -4.32
CA GLY A 98 21.51 -4.38 -2.94
C GLY A 98 20.03 -4.48 -2.64
N THR A 99 19.21 -4.97 -3.58
CA THR A 99 17.74 -4.99 -3.43
C THR A 99 17.24 -6.40 -3.18
N ILE A 100 16.56 -6.57 -2.05
CA ILE A 100 15.78 -7.76 -1.70
C ILE A 100 14.33 -7.46 -2.04
N ILE A 101 13.71 -8.25 -2.92
CA ILE A 101 12.30 -8.11 -3.26
C ILE A 101 11.48 -8.92 -2.25
N SER A 102 10.54 -8.26 -1.57
CA SER A 102 9.52 -8.87 -0.72
C SER A 102 8.17 -8.87 -1.44
N GLY A 103 7.52 -10.02 -1.50
CA GLY A 103 6.26 -10.18 -2.19
C GLY A 103 5.43 -11.35 -1.66
N GLY A 104 4.50 -11.82 -2.47
CA GLY A 104 3.68 -12.98 -2.13
C GLY A 104 2.38 -13.02 -2.90
N ILE A 105 1.59 -14.08 -2.68
CA ILE A 105 0.32 -14.31 -3.36
C ILE A 105 -0.89 -13.67 -2.64
N SER A 106 -0.67 -12.99 -1.51
CA SER A 106 -1.75 -12.51 -0.65
C SER A 106 -2.65 -11.47 -1.31
N LYS A 107 -2.10 -10.62 -2.19
CA LYS A 107 -2.82 -9.46 -2.73
C LYS A 107 -3.28 -9.70 -4.16
N TRP A 108 -2.36 -9.78 -5.09
CA TRP A 108 -2.67 -9.93 -6.51
C TRP A 108 -3.45 -11.23 -6.82
N CYS A 109 -3.17 -12.31 -6.09
CA CYS A 109 -3.80 -13.63 -6.28
C CYS A 109 -5.04 -13.83 -5.38
N GLY A 110 -5.40 -12.84 -4.53
CA GLY A 110 -6.52 -12.97 -3.59
C GLY A 110 -6.32 -14.04 -2.50
N ALA A 111 -5.10 -14.55 -2.33
CA ALA A 111 -4.77 -15.69 -1.49
C ALA A 111 -4.23 -15.30 -0.10
N GLY A 112 -4.72 -14.19 0.48
CA GLY A 112 -4.24 -13.68 1.77
C GLY A 112 -4.35 -14.68 2.91
N GLY A 113 -5.40 -15.51 2.92
CA GLY A 113 -5.61 -16.57 3.91
C GLY A 113 -4.65 -17.76 3.77
N TRP A 114 -3.95 -17.89 2.65
CA TRP A 114 -3.03 -19.00 2.37
C TRP A 114 -1.67 -18.85 3.03
N ARG A 115 -1.35 -17.64 3.51
CA ARG A 115 -0.16 -17.32 4.31
C ARG A 115 1.18 -17.67 3.63
N LEU A 116 1.35 -17.29 2.36
CA LEU A 116 2.61 -17.44 1.63
C LEU A 116 3.14 -16.08 1.20
N GLY A 117 4.34 -15.77 1.68
CA GLY A 117 5.18 -14.66 1.22
C GLY A 117 6.46 -15.18 0.57
N THR A 118 7.08 -14.35 -0.22
CA THR A 118 8.35 -14.64 -0.91
C THR A 118 9.36 -13.53 -0.65
N MET A 119 10.64 -13.91 -0.58
CA MET A 119 11.76 -12.97 -0.60
C MET A 119 12.76 -13.44 -1.67
N VAL A 120 13.10 -12.54 -2.57
CA VAL A 120 14.10 -12.79 -3.63
C VAL A 120 15.36 -12.00 -3.27
N PHE A 121 16.47 -12.72 -3.16
CA PHE A 121 17.76 -12.15 -2.80
C PHE A 121 18.70 -12.15 -4.01
N PRO A 122 19.47 -11.08 -4.22
CA PRO A 122 20.55 -11.10 -5.18
C PRO A 122 21.70 -12.01 -4.69
N GLU A 123 22.58 -12.39 -5.59
CA GLU A 123 23.71 -13.28 -5.27
C GLU A 123 24.65 -12.66 -4.24
N GLU A 124 24.86 -11.35 -4.31
CA GLU A 124 25.71 -10.58 -3.41
C GLU A 124 25.24 -10.62 -1.94
N LEU A 125 23.97 -10.92 -1.70
CA LEU A 125 23.38 -11.04 -0.37
C LEU A 125 23.10 -12.50 0.03
N ASN A 126 23.80 -13.46 -0.56
CA ASN A 126 23.59 -14.89 -0.29
C ASN A 126 23.85 -15.28 1.18
N ASP A 127 24.82 -14.67 1.84
CA ASP A 127 25.09 -14.92 3.26
C ASP A 127 23.91 -14.45 4.13
N LEU A 128 23.37 -13.27 3.82
CA LEU A 128 22.17 -12.76 4.49
C LEU A 128 20.96 -13.67 4.24
N ARG A 129 20.77 -14.14 3.01
CA ARG A 129 19.73 -15.13 2.67
C ARG A 129 19.84 -16.38 3.52
N THR A 130 21.07 -16.91 3.66
CA THR A 130 21.34 -18.11 4.44
C THR A 130 21.02 -17.89 5.92
N ALA A 131 21.43 -16.76 6.49
CA ALA A 131 21.13 -16.39 7.87
C ALA A 131 19.61 -16.27 8.12
N ILE A 132 18.88 -15.57 7.23
CA ILE A 132 17.42 -15.42 7.32
C ILE A 132 16.72 -16.78 7.21
N ARG A 133 17.19 -17.67 6.31
CA ARG A 133 16.66 -19.02 6.18
C ARG A 133 16.82 -19.82 7.49
N SER A 134 17.95 -19.73 8.14
CA SER A 134 18.20 -20.40 9.43
C SER A 134 17.26 -19.87 10.51
N VAL A 135 17.12 -18.54 10.65
CA VAL A 135 16.19 -17.92 11.60
C VAL A 135 14.74 -18.35 11.30
N SER A 136 14.36 -18.40 10.04
CA SER A 136 13.03 -18.81 9.60
C SER A 136 12.71 -20.25 10.02
N SER A 137 13.67 -21.16 9.86
CA SER A 137 13.55 -22.56 10.28
C SER A 137 13.24 -22.71 11.78
N GLU A 138 13.84 -21.85 12.60
CA GLU A 138 13.68 -21.91 14.07
C GLU A 138 12.45 -21.13 14.57
N THR A 139 11.86 -20.26 13.74
CA THR A 139 10.74 -19.40 14.18
C THR A 139 9.38 -19.90 13.72
N PHE A 140 9.20 -20.16 12.43
CA PHE A 140 7.93 -20.60 11.86
C PHE A 140 8.02 -21.87 11.02
N THR A 141 9.21 -22.48 10.96
CA THR A 141 9.52 -23.71 10.23
C THR A 141 9.41 -23.57 8.72
N SER A 142 8.19 -23.66 8.18
CA SER A 142 7.94 -23.52 6.74
C SER A 142 6.47 -23.20 6.47
N VAL A 143 6.21 -22.67 5.28
CA VAL A 143 4.85 -22.59 4.73
C VAL A 143 4.34 -24.01 4.46
N SER A 144 3.03 -24.23 4.62
CA SER A 144 2.36 -25.51 4.29
C SER A 144 2.73 -25.98 2.88
N ALA A 145 3.17 -27.24 2.75
CA ALA A 145 3.64 -27.80 1.48
C ALA A 145 2.58 -27.72 0.34
N PRO A 146 1.30 -28.07 0.54
CA PRO A 146 0.28 -27.87 -0.50
C PRO A 146 0.20 -26.42 -1.02
N ILE A 147 0.36 -25.44 -0.14
CA ILE A 147 0.36 -24.01 -0.52
C ILE A 147 1.59 -23.67 -1.35
N GLN A 148 2.76 -24.23 -1.03
CA GLN A 148 3.98 -24.02 -1.82
C GLN A 148 3.81 -24.57 -3.26
N TYR A 149 3.25 -25.77 -3.41
CA TYR A 149 2.97 -26.34 -4.73
C TYR A 149 1.94 -25.52 -5.52
N ALA A 150 0.89 -25.04 -4.87
CA ALA A 150 -0.08 -24.13 -5.50
C ALA A 150 0.57 -22.81 -5.95
N ALA A 151 1.49 -22.25 -5.15
CA ALA A 151 2.22 -21.05 -5.50
C ALA A 151 3.15 -21.23 -6.72
N ILE A 152 3.76 -22.40 -6.90
CA ILE A 152 4.53 -22.71 -8.10
C ILE A 152 3.66 -22.53 -9.35
N ASN A 153 2.44 -23.06 -9.32
CA ASN A 153 1.51 -22.90 -10.44
C ASN A 153 1.09 -21.42 -10.61
N ALA A 154 0.81 -20.71 -9.51
CA ALA A 154 0.43 -19.31 -9.55
C ALA A 154 1.52 -18.42 -10.17
N TYR A 155 2.80 -18.65 -9.88
CA TYR A 155 3.90 -17.87 -10.44
C TYR A 155 4.31 -18.28 -11.86
N ASN A 156 4.04 -19.52 -12.26
CA ASN A 156 4.44 -20.04 -13.57
C ASN A 156 3.35 -19.91 -14.65
N THR A 157 2.15 -19.47 -14.30
CA THR A 157 1.02 -19.34 -15.22
C THR A 157 0.77 -17.85 -15.48
N SER A 158 0.49 -17.50 -16.74
CA SER A 158 0.03 -16.14 -17.05
C SER A 158 -1.36 -15.90 -16.47
N HIS A 159 -1.52 -14.72 -15.86
CA HIS A 159 -2.76 -14.22 -15.29
C HIS A 159 -3.17 -12.86 -15.87
N ASP A 160 -2.68 -12.51 -17.05
CA ASP A 160 -2.78 -11.17 -17.65
C ASP A 160 -4.21 -10.63 -17.65
N ARG A 161 -5.17 -11.47 -18.04
CA ARG A 161 -6.58 -11.08 -18.08
C ARG A 161 -7.16 -10.82 -16.68
N TYR A 162 -6.83 -11.68 -15.72
CA TYR A 162 -7.26 -11.52 -14.33
C TYR A 162 -6.64 -10.28 -13.72
N LEU A 163 -5.35 -10.06 -13.92
CA LEU A 163 -4.63 -8.89 -13.41
C LEU A 163 -5.14 -7.61 -14.05
N TRP A 164 -5.35 -7.61 -15.36
CA TRP A 164 -5.98 -6.48 -16.05
C TRP A 164 -7.36 -6.15 -15.46
N ALA A 165 -8.24 -7.13 -15.32
CA ALA A 165 -9.57 -6.93 -14.75
C ALA A 165 -9.51 -6.42 -13.30
N SER A 166 -8.59 -6.93 -12.49
CA SER A 166 -8.37 -6.49 -11.11
C SER A 166 -7.90 -5.04 -11.05
N ARG A 167 -6.94 -4.64 -11.89
CA ARG A 167 -6.44 -3.26 -11.97
C ARG A 167 -7.52 -2.30 -12.42
N GLU A 168 -8.25 -2.60 -13.49
CA GLU A 168 -9.36 -1.78 -14.00
C GLU A 168 -10.45 -1.60 -12.93
N SER A 169 -10.81 -2.67 -12.22
CA SER A 169 -11.80 -2.59 -11.14
C SER A 169 -11.36 -1.66 -10.00
N LEU A 170 -10.13 -1.81 -9.56
CA LEU A 170 -9.58 -0.99 -8.47
C LEU A 170 -9.37 0.46 -8.92
N ALA A 171 -8.94 0.68 -10.15
CA ALA A 171 -8.74 2.00 -10.70
C ALA A 171 -10.04 2.79 -10.77
N ILE A 172 -11.12 2.22 -11.30
CA ILE A 172 -12.40 2.94 -11.43
C ILE A 172 -13.03 3.23 -10.07
N ILE A 173 -12.93 2.30 -9.10
CA ILE A 173 -13.41 2.54 -7.74
C ILE A 173 -12.60 3.66 -7.07
N SER A 174 -11.28 3.62 -7.19
CA SER A 174 -10.41 4.62 -6.58
C SER A 174 -10.65 6.01 -7.16
N GLU A 175 -10.91 6.10 -8.45
CA GLU A 175 -11.27 7.35 -9.12
C GLU A 175 -12.60 7.91 -8.61
N PHE A 176 -13.63 7.06 -8.54
CA PHE A 176 -14.92 7.44 -7.97
C PHE A 176 -14.78 7.96 -6.54
N ILE A 177 -14.05 7.24 -5.68
CA ILE A 177 -13.83 7.65 -4.29
C ILE A 177 -13.10 9.00 -4.24
N PHE A 178 -12.03 9.16 -5.02
CA PHE A 178 -11.26 10.40 -5.08
C PHE A 178 -12.13 11.59 -5.48
N GLU A 179 -12.93 11.46 -6.54
CA GLU A 179 -13.80 12.53 -7.03
C GLU A 179 -14.87 12.91 -5.99
N GLU A 180 -15.54 11.93 -5.39
CA GLU A 180 -16.59 12.17 -4.41
C GLU A 180 -16.05 12.84 -3.14
N LEU A 181 -14.90 12.39 -2.62
CA LEU A 181 -14.30 12.97 -1.42
C LEU A 181 -13.77 14.39 -1.69
N SER A 182 -13.12 14.58 -2.82
CA SER A 182 -12.61 15.91 -3.24
C SER A 182 -13.75 16.92 -3.41
N SER A 183 -14.92 16.47 -3.87
CA SER A 183 -16.09 17.34 -4.07
C SER A 183 -16.61 18.01 -2.80
N VAL A 184 -16.26 17.49 -1.63
CA VAL A 184 -16.66 18.01 -0.31
C VAL A 184 -15.48 18.55 0.51
N GLY A 185 -14.30 18.69 -0.11
CA GLY A 185 -13.12 19.27 0.54
C GLY A 185 -12.30 18.30 1.38
N ILE A 186 -12.56 16.99 1.31
CA ILE A 186 -11.67 15.97 1.89
C ILE A 186 -10.48 15.83 0.97
N GLU A 187 -9.27 16.09 1.50
CA GLU A 187 -8.05 16.03 0.70
C GLU A 187 -7.50 14.60 0.64
N CYS A 188 -7.16 14.16 -0.55
CA CYS A 188 -6.52 12.87 -0.77
C CYS A 188 -5.72 12.89 -2.08
N ILE A 189 -4.78 11.97 -2.21
CA ILE A 189 -4.06 11.71 -3.46
C ILE A 189 -4.76 10.55 -4.15
N LYS A 190 -4.99 10.69 -5.47
CA LYS A 190 -5.59 9.61 -6.27
C LYS A 190 -4.68 8.39 -6.23
N PRO A 191 -5.19 7.20 -5.83
CA PRO A 191 -4.39 5.98 -5.84
C PRO A 191 -3.93 5.60 -7.25
N GLU A 192 -2.72 5.08 -7.33
CA GLU A 192 -2.08 4.57 -8.55
C GLU A 192 -1.92 3.04 -8.52
N GLY A 193 -2.15 2.43 -7.35
CA GLY A 193 -2.07 0.99 -7.18
C GLY A 193 -2.59 0.50 -5.83
N GLY A 194 -2.65 -0.81 -5.65
CA GLY A 194 -3.19 -1.43 -4.45
C GLY A 194 -4.70 -1.18 -4.29
N PHE A 195 -5.14 -0.97 -3.05
CA PHE A 195 -6.57 -0.77 -2.74
C PHE A 195 -6.77 0.08 -1.49
N TYR A 196 -5.88 1.07 -1.28
CA TYR A 196 -5.94 2.00 -0.17
C TYR A 196 -5.91 3.44 -0.65
N ILE A 197 -6.47 4.32 0.18
CA ILE A 197 -6.38 5.76 0.02
C ILE A 197 -6.26 6.40 1.41
N LEU A 198 -5.36 7.38 1.54
CA LEU A 198 -5.31 8.26 2.71
C LEU A 198 -6.19 9.47 2.47
N CYS A 199 -7.05 9.77 3.44
CA CYS A 199 -8.01 10.86 3.38
C CYS A 199 -7.78 11.80 4.56
N ASP A 200 -7.55 13.08 4.28
CA ASP A 200 -7.41 14.15 5.28
C ASP A 200 -8.71 14.93 5.42
N PHE A 201 -9.27 14.88 6.61
CA PHE A 201 -10.54 15.51 6.98
C PHE A 201 -10.36 16.86 7.69
N SER A 202 -9.14 17.35 7.83
CA SER A 202 -8.84 18.56 8.60
C SER A 202 -9.58 19.81 8.13
N LYS A 203 -9.94 19.87 6.83
CA LYS A 203 -10.69 20.99 6.24
C LYS A 203 -12.20 20.90 6.45
N VAL A 204 -12.72 19.69 6.67
CA VAL A 204 -14.18 19.45 6.77
C VAL A 204 -14.64 19.24 8.20
N ILE A 205 -13.76 18.90 9.13
CA ILE A 205 -14.11 18.76 10.53
C ILE A 205 -14.00 20.12 11.23
N ASN A 206 -15.13 20.59 11.76
CA ASN A 206 -15.17 21.85 12.51
C ASN A 206 -14.24 21.80 13.75
N LYS A 207 -13.45 22.85 13.96
CA LYS A 207 -12.53 22.98 15.11
C LYS A 207 -13.23 22.93 16.47
N SER A 208 -14.54 23.23 16.53
CA SER A 208 -15.35 23.13 17.74
C SER A 208 -15.88 21.71 18.01
N SER A 209 -15.73 20.76 17.07
CA SER A 209 -16.18 19.39 17.23
C SER A 209 -15.43 18.67 18.37
N SER A 210 -15.95 17.53 18.82
CA SER A 210 -15.28 16.67 19.81
C SER A 210 -14.17 15.80 19.20
N ILE A 211 -14.02 15.81 17.87
CA ILE A 211 -13.01 15.05 17.14
C ILE A 211 -11.67 15.78 17.26
N ARG A 212 -10.69 15.18 17.89
CA ARG A 212 -9.35 15.75 18.09
C ARG A 212 -8.25 14.93 17.46
N THR A 213 -8.49 13.65 17.27
CA THR A 213 -7.50 12.69 16.78
C THR A 213 -8.05 11.86 15.63
N SER A 214 -7.15 11.28 14.84
CA SER A 214 -7.54 10.30 13.80
C SER A 214 -8.31 9.11 14.38
N LYS A 215 -8.00 8.72 15.62
CA LYS A 215 -8.73 7.65 16.35
C LYS A 215 -10.16 8.04 16.70
N ASP A 216 -10.37 9.29 17.17
CA ASP A 216 -11.72 9.81 17.45
C ASP A 216 -12.55 9.85 16.17
N LEU A 217 -11.94 10.31 15.06
CA LEU A 217 -12.56 10.35 13.74
C LEU A 217 -13.01 8.96 13.29
N CYS A 218 -12.13 7.96 13.36
CA CYS A 218 -12.45 6.58 12.99
C CYS A 218 -13.58 6.00 13.88
N LYS A 219 -13.55 6.23 15.20
CA LYS A 219 -14.61 5.79 16.10
C LYS A 219 -15.96 6.42 15.76
N LYS A 220 -15.98 7.72 15.45
CA LYS A 220 -17.21 8.43 15.10
C LYS A 220 -17.79 7.95 13.77
N MET A 221 -16.94 7.79 12.74
CA MET A 221 -17.39 7.21 11.46
C MET A 221 -17.95 5.81 11.62
N LEU A 222 -17.31 4.97 12.43
CA LEU A 222 -17.82 3.63 12.69
C LEU A 222 -19.17 3.67 13.38
N ALA A 223 -19.33 4.50 14.40
CA ALA A 223 -20.57 4.57 15.20
C ALA A 223 -21.74 5.17 14.43
N GLU A 224 -21.50 6.21 13.62
CA GLU A 224 -22.55 6.96 12.94
C GLU A 224 -22.86 6.43 11.52
N LEU A 225 -21.87 5.88 10.83
CA LEU A 225 -21.98 5.48 9.43
C LEU A 225 -21.83 3.98 9.19
N ASN A 226 -21.41 3.19 10.20
CA ASN A 226 -20.90 1.83 10.03
C ASN A 226 -19.73 1.79 9.01
N PHE A 227 -18.90 2.83 9.00
CA PHE A 227 -17.80 3.00 8.06
C PHE A 227 -16.47 2.77 8.78
N ALA A 228 -15.81 1.65 8.48
CA ALA A 228 -14.57 1.22 9.12
C ALA A 228 -13.33 1.75 8.39
N ASN A 229 -12.55 2.58 9.08
CA ASN A 229 -11.26 3.10 8.64
C ASN A 229 -10.18 2.77 9.67
N LEU A 230 -8.92 2.92 9.28
CA LEU A 230 -7.81 2.95 10.23
C LEU A 230 -7.27 4.36 10.40
N PRO A 231 -6.91 4.75 11.65
CA PRO A 231 -6.37 6.08 11.91
C PRO A 231 -4.97 6.24 11.30
N GLY A 232 -4.65 7.45 10.85
CA GLY A 232 -3.33 7.77 10.29
C GLY A 232 -2.19 7.52 11.27
N SER A 233 -2.44 7.66 12.57
CA SER A 233 -1.45 7.38 13.61
C SER A 233 -0.97 5.93 13.66
N ASP A 234 -1.74 4.96 13.16
CA ASP A 234 -1.29 3.56 13.03
C ASP A 234 -0.21 3.40 11.94
N PHE A 235 -0.04 4.41 11.09
CA PHE A 235 0.95 4.48 10.01
C PHE A 235 2.08 5.47 10.28
N GLY A 236 2.16 6.00 11.52
CA GLY A 236 3.25 6.89 11.94
C GLY A 236 2.98 8.38 11.73
N LEU A 237 1.77 8.76 11.32
CA LEU A 237 1.35 10.16 11.29
C LEU A 237 1.04 10.66 12.71
N PRO A 238 1.09 11.98 12.98
CA PRO A 238 0.68 12.55 14.24
C PRO A 238 -0.75 12.15 14.65
N ASP A 239 -1.00 11.99 15.94
CA ASP A 239 -2.33 11.59 16.44
C ASP A 239 -3.41 12.65 16.15
N ASP A 240 -3.04 13.93 16.11
CA ASP A 240 -3.89 15.09 15.87
C ASP A 240 -4.12 15.39 14.37
N ASP A 241 -3.40 14.73 13.48
CA ASP A 241 -3.73 14.75 12.05
C ASP A 241 -5.03 13.96 11.83
N LEU A 242 -6.05 14.64 11.29
CA LEU A 242 -7.35 14.01 11.01
C LEU A 242 -7.31 13.18 9.72
N ILE A 243 -6.27 12.37 9.58
CA ILE A 243 -6.04 11.51 8.41
C ILE A 243 -6.47 10.09 8.73
N THR A 244 -7.16 9.47 7.80
CA THR A 244 -7.57 8.05 7.90
C THR A 244 -7.19 7.27 6.65
N ARG A 245 -6.90 5.97 6.81
CA ARG A 245 -6.74 5.05 5.67
C ARG A 245 -8.05 4.31 5.41
N MET A 246 -8.54 4.43 4.21
CA MET A 246 -9.67 3.66 3.69
C MET A 246 -9.16 2.49 2.84
N ALA A 247 -9.81 1.32 2.95
CA ALA A 247 -9.66 0.19 2.03
C ALA A 247 -10.94 0.06 1.20
N PHE A 248 -10.81 -0.09 -0.12
CA PHE A 248 -11.96 -0.11 -1.03
C PHE A 248 -12.15 -1.47 -1.73
N VAL A 249 -12.25 -2.54 -0.93
CA VAL A 249 -12.35 -3.93 -1.43
C VAL A 249 -13.63 -4.66 -0.99
N ASP A 250 -14.62 -3.95 -0.44
CA ASP A 250 -15.88 -4.56 -0.01
C ASP A 250 -16.87 -4.70 -1.19
N PHE A 251 -16.56 -5.62 -2.09
CA PHE A 251 -17.40 -5.95 -3.24
C PHE A 251 -17.31 -7.44 -3.61
N ASP A 252 -18.25 -7.93 -4.41
CA ASP A 252 -18.22 -9.28 -4.97
C ASP A 252 -17.26 -9.36 -6.16
N GLY A 253 -16.03 -9.77 -5.90
CA GLY A 253 -15.01 -9.94 -6.94
C GLY A 253 -15.40 -10.94 -8.03
N SER A 254 -16.23 -11.96 -7.72
CA SER A 254 -16.69 -12.93 -8.72
C SER A 254 -17.65 -12.28 -9.73
N ALA A 255 -18.59 -11.46 -9.25
CA ALA A 255 -19.51 -10.71 -10.11
C ALA A 255 -18.75 -9.71 -10.99
N VAL A 256 -17.80 -8.99 -10.40
CA VAL A 256 -16.95 -8.02 -11.09
C VAL A 256 -16.10 -8.68 -12.18
N LEU A 257 -15.41 -9.78 -11.86
CA LEU A 257 -14.58 -10.50 -12.85
C LEU A 257 -15.41 -11.08 -14.01
N LYS A 258 -16.63 -11.58 -13.76
CA LYS A 258 -17.55 -12.04 -14.81
C LYS A 258 -17.94 -10.89 -15.76
N ARG A 259 -18.09 -9.66 -15.27
CA ARG A 259 -18.40 -8.50 -16.10
C ARG A 259 -17.31 -8.25 -17.18
N PHE A 260 -16.04 -8.52 -16.86
CA PHE A 260 -14.93 -8.38 -17.80
C PHE A 260 -14.84 -9.47 -18.87
N SER A 261 -15.75 -10.44 -18.89
CA SER A 261 -15.76 -11.50 -19.93
C SER A 261 -15.86 -10.94 -21.37
N ASN A 262 -16.36 -9.72 -21.52
CA ASN A 262 -16.55 -9.04 -22.80
C ASN A 262 -15.43 -8.06 -23.17
N ASP A 263 -14.32 -8.04 -22.43
CA ASP A 263 -13.14 -7.17 -22.62
C ASP A 263 -13.46 -5.65 -22.67
N LYS A 264 -14.61 -5.24 -22.12
CA LYS A 264 -15.00 -3.83 -22.01
C LYS A 264 -14.62 -3.29 -20.64
N LYS A 265 -14.05 -2.08 -20.61
CA LYS A 265 -13.82 -1.32 -19.38
C LYS A 265 -15.13 -1.02 -18.67
N PHE A 266 -15.05 -0.75 -17.36
CA PHE A 266 -16.19 -0.25 -16.61
C PHE A 266 -16.53 1.18 -17.00
N GLU A 267 -17.83 1.46 -17.04
CA GLU A 267 -18.37 2.82 -17.08
C GLU A 267 -18.74 3.26 -15.66
N LYS A 268 -18.67 4.58 -15.39
CA LYS A 268 -18.98 5.11 -14.03
C LYS A 268 -20.40 4.79 -13.58
N GLU A 269 -21.32 4.71 -14.51
CA GLU A 269 -22.72 4.38 -14.30
C GLU A 269 -22.93 2.95 -13.79
N GLU A 270 -21.96 2.07 -13.99
CA GLU A 270 -22.02 0.69 -13.52
C GLU A 270 -21.57 0.53 -12.05
N ILE A 271 -20.93 1.55 -11.45
CA ILE A 271 -20.40 1.50 -10.09
C ILE A 271 -21.48 1.12 -9.06
N PRO A 272 -22.69 1.73 -9.06
CA PRO A 272 -23.72 1.36 -8.09
C PRO A 272 -24.18 -0.11 -8.21
N MET A 273 -24.08 -0.69 -9.40
CA MET A 273 -24.50 -2.05 -9.67
C MET A 273 -23.46 -3.08 -9.20
N PHE A 274 -22.19 -2.86 -9.50
CA PHE A 274 -21.13 -3.84 -9.23
C PHE A 274 -20.39 -3.60 -7.92
N PHE A 275 -20.46 -2.37 -7.38
CA PHE A 275 -19.81 -1.96 -6.13
C PHE A 275 -20.80 -1.26 -5.15
N PRO A 276 -22.00 -1.83 -4.91
CA PRO A 276 -23.07 -1.13 -4.20
C PRO A 276 -22.68 -0.68 -2.79
N LYS A 277 -21.96 -1.50 -2.04
CA LYS A 277 -21.55 -1.16 -0.67
C LYS A 277 -20.54 0.00 -0.64
N ILE A 278 -19.60 0.02 -1.57
CA ILE A 278 -18.64 1.13 -1.69
C ILE A 278 -19.37 2.39 -2.11
N TYR A 279 -20.21 2.31 -3.14
CA TYR A 279 -21.00 3.44 -3.61
C TYR A 279 -21.85 4.07 -2.49
N GLU A 280 -22.65 3.25 -1.81
CA GLU A 280 -23.51 3.72 -0.71
C GLU A 280 -22.68 4.25 0.48
N GLY A 281 -21.59 3.56 0.84
CA GLY A 281 -20.70 3.98 1.92
C GLY A 281 -20.09 5.35 1.65
N ILE A 282 -19.58 5.57 0.44
CA ILE A 282 -18.99 6.86 0.03
C ILE A 282 -20.06 7.96 -0.01
N LYS A 283 -21.27 7.69 -0.56
CA LYS A 283 -22.36 8.68 -0.55
C LYS A 283 -22.79 9.07 0.87
N LYS A 284 -22.84 8.12 1.80
CA LYS A 284 -23.11 8.40 3.22
C LYS A 284 -21.98 9.25 3.83
N LEU A 285 -20.72 8.92 3.55
CA LEU A 285 -19.57 9.66 4.05
C LEU A 285 -19.56 11.10 3.55
N VAL A 286 -19.80 11.31 2.26
CA VAL A 286 -19.90 12.64 1.63
C VAL A 286 -21.01 13.47 2.26
N LYS A 287 -22.20 12.89 2.49
CA LYS A 287 -23.29 13.56 3.18
C LYS A 287 -22.90 13.94 4.60
N TRP A 288 -22.34 13.02 5.35
CA TRP A 288 -21.89 13.23 6.72
C TRP A 288 -20.82 14.32 6.80
N ALA A 289 -19.85 14.33 5.88
CA ALA A 289 -18.80 15.34 5.86
C ALA A 289 -19.36 16.76 5.69
N LYS A 290 -20.38 16.95 4.84
CA LYS A 290 -21.09 18.24 4.69
C LYS A 290 -21.78 18.71 5.97
N GLU A 291 -22.17 17.79 6.85
CA GLU A 291 -22.82 18.09 8.13
C GLU A 291 -21.81 18.42 9.23
N GLN A 292 -20.50 18.12 9.04
CA GLN A 292 -19.42 18.43 9.99
C GLN A 292 -18.77 19.80 9.74
N SER A 293 -18.99 20.38 8.58
CA SER A 293 -18.37 21.67 8.14
C SER A 293 -18.92 22.89 8.83
#